data_cb4c978c0d0b46f5b918415c86eab996
#
_entry.id   cb4c978c0d0b46f5b918415c86eab996
#
_cell.length_a   1.000
_cell.length_b   1.000
_cell.length_c   1.000
_cell.angle_alpha   90.00
_cell.angle_beta   90.00
_cell.angle_gamma   90.00
#
_symmetry.space_group_name_H-M   'P 1'
#
loop_
_entity.id
_entity.type
_entity.pdbx_description
1 polymer ?
#
loop_
_entity_poly.entity_id
_entity_poly.type
_entity_poly.pdbx_seq_one_letter_code
_entity_poly.pdbx_strand_id
1 'polypeptide(L)'
;MRIVRPFAASLVLAALLAATPALAESKIAVISTPVLLRDAPQIKSADTKLKAEFEKREQDLQAERRKFQEDYKKAQREADAMSPQQKAAAEKDLFNRKSDLDLKERQFSEQAQARNAELQREVLEKINRAIDEVAREKSLDLVVRDPAFAAPGLDITADVLKKLAAIPEAAPAAPAKKKK
;
A
#
# COMPACT_ATOMS: atom_id res chain seq x y z
N MET A 1 22.07 -87.97 12.65
CA MET A 1 22.68 -86.79 13.25
C MET A 1 22.80 -85.68 12.20
N ARG A 2 21.90 -84.70 12.22
CA ARG A 2 21.98 -83.55 11.32
C ARG A 2 21.88 -82.29 12.20
N ILE A 3 22.96 -81.57 12.32
CA ILE A 3 23.10 -80.33 13.06
C ILE A 3 22.63 -79.20 12.14
N VAL A 4 21.46 -78.60 12.42
CA VAL A 4 20.96 -77.44 11.75
C VAL A 4 21.50 -76.19 12.47
N ARG A 5 22.29 -75.40 11.79
CA ARG A 5 22.89 -74.16 12.25
C ARG A 5 21.82 -73.01 12.30
N PRO A 6 21.65 -72.33 13.38
CA PRO A 6 20.80 -71.06 13.41
C PRO A 6 21.69 -69.86 13.12
N PHE A 7 21.88 -69.49 11.84
CA PHE A 7 22.68 -68.32 11.50
C PHE A 7 21.88 -67.25 10.74
N ALA A 8 20.57 -67.40 10.63
CA ALA A 8 19.77 -66.48 9.80
C ALA A 8 18.95 -65.43 10.57
N ALA A 9 18.96 -65.45 11.93
CA ALA A 9 18.10 -64.58 12.71
C ALA A 9 18.76 -63.25 13.15
N SER A 10 20.08 -63.05 13.00
CA SER A 10 20.78 -61.86 13.52
C SER A 10 20.89 -60.71 12.51
N LEU A 11 20.54 -60.90 11.23
CA LEU A 11 20.73 -59.87 10.20
C LEU A 11 19.53 -58.94 10.04
N VAL A 12 18.34 -59.32 10.55
CA VAL A 12 17.10 -58.52 10.41
C VAL A 12 16.97 -57.45 11.50
N LEU A 13 17.59 -57.60 12.65
CA LEU A 13 17.48 -56.65 13.77
C LEU A 13 18.39 -55.43 13.58
N ALA A 14 19.43 -55.48 12.75
CA ALA A 14 20.34 -54.37 12.51
C ALA A 14 19.79 -53.33 11.51
N ALA A 15 18.78 -53.67 10.70
CA ALA A 15 18.18 -52.78 9.70
C ALA A 15 17.11 -51.85 10.26
N LEU A 16 16.58 -52.09 11.45
CA LEU A 16 15.54 -51.25 12.08
C LEU A 16 16.08 -50.07 12.87
N LEU A 17 17.38 -49.96 13.16
CA LEU A 17 17.97 -48.85 13.94
C LEU A 17 18.47 -47.69 13.08
N ALA A 18 18.38 -47.77 11.75
CA ALA A 18 18.89 -46.70 10.85
C ALA A 18 17.83 -45.69 10.40
N ALA A 19 16.57 -45.79 10.85
CA ALA A 19 15.56 -44.79 10.61
C ALA A 19 15.60 -43.72 11.70
N THR A 20 16.69 -42.94 11.77
CA THR A 20 16.65 -41.65 12.46
C THR A 20 15.67 -40.78 11.70
N PRO A 21 14.56 -40.26 12.32
CA PRO A 21 13.76 -39.25 11.67
C PRO A 21 14.71 -38.08 11.41
N ALA A 22 14.97 -37.77 10.18
CA ALA A 22 15.58 -36.52 9.79
C ALA A 22 14.60 -35.44 10.27
N LEU A 23 14.85 -34.87 11.46
CA LEU A 23 14.19 -33.65 11.90
C LEU A 23 14.56 -32.61 10.85
N ALA A 24 13.68 -32.40 9.88
CA ALA A 24 13.84 -31.34 8.90
C ALA A 24 13.99 -30.04 9.69
N GLU A 25 15.18 -29.45 9.66
CA GLU A 25 15.44 -28.19 10.33
C GLU A 25 14.56 -27.13 9.62
N SER A 26 13.56 -26.61 10.35
CA SER A 26 12.64 -25.61 9.80
C SER A 26 13.40 -24.34 9.44
N LYS A 27 13.34 -23.96 8.19
CA LYS A 27 13.96 -22.75 7.67
C LYS A 27 13.06 -21.56 7.92
N ILE A 28 13.41 -20.78 8.93
CA ILE A 28 12.67 -19.58 9.35
C ILE A 28 13.44 -18.34 8.91
N ALA A 29 12.72 -17.34 8.41
CA ALA A 29 13.27 -16.02 8.15
C ALA A 29 12.40 -14.93 8.79
N VAL A 30 12.95 -13.71 8.85
CA VAL A 30 12.25 -12.56 9.39
C VAL A 30 12.28 -11.39 8.42
N ILE A 31 11.29 -10.52 8.52
CA ILE A 31 11.23 -9.25 7.78
C ILE A 31 10.87 -8.10 8.71
N SER A 32 11.37 -6.91 8.36
CA SER A 32 10.99 -5.66 9.01
C SER A 32 9.98 -4.90 8.13
N THR A 33 8.71 -4.91 8.54
CA THR A 33 7.63 -4.18 7.86
C THR A 33 7.90 -2.67 7.82
N PRO A 34 8.37 -2.00 8.89
CA PRO A 34 8.70 -0.58 8.85
C PRO A 34 9.78 -0.25 7.81
N VAL A 35 10.79 -1.10 7.65
CA VAL A 35 11.84 -0.91 6.65
C VAL A 35 11.28 -1.11 5.23
N LEU A 36 10.46 -2.14 5.01
CA LEU A 36 9.79 -2.36 3.72
C LEU A 36 8.92 -1.17 3.33
N LEU A 37 8.09 -0.66 4.25
CA LEU A 37 7.20 0.48 3.99
C LEU A 37 7.98 1.79 3.77
N ARG A 38 9.15 1.97 4.37
CA ARG A 38 9.97 3.15 4.16
C ARG A 38 10.73 3.12 2.83
N ASP A 39 11.29 1.96 2.49
CA ASP A 39 12.31 1.85 1.44
C ASP A 39 11.78 1.23 0.14
N ALA A 40 10.56 0.64 0.12
CA ALA A 40 9.98 0.08 -1.08
C ALA A 40 9.74 1.15 -2.16
N PRO A 41 10.25 0.99 -3.38
CA PRO A 41 10.05 1.96 -4.46
C PRO A 41 8.57 2.16 -4.82
N GLN A 42 7.74 1.14 -4.61
CA GLN A 42 6.30 1.19 -4.85
C GLN A 42 5.57 2.23 -3.98
N ILE A 43 6.06 2.50 -2.77
CA ILE A 43 5.48 3.55 -1.90
C ILE A 43 5.68 4.92 -2.56
N LYS A 44 6.93 5.24 -2.96
CA LYS A 44 7.24 6.53 -3.61
C LYS A 44 6.45 6.74 -4.90
N SER A 45 6.25 5.66 -5.65
CA SER A 45 5.46 5.70 -6.86
C SER A 45 3.97 5.87 -6.59
N ALA A 46 3.41 5.23 -5.56
CA ALA A 46 2.03 5.44 -5.15
C ALA A 46 1.78 6.91 -4.77
N ASP A 47 2.69 7.51 -3.99
CA ASP A 47 2.62 8.93 -3.62
C ASP A 47 2.70 9.85 -4.86
N THR A 48 3.60 9.55 -5.79
CA THR A 48 3.74 10.31 -7.04
C THR A 48 2.48 10.20 -7.90
N LYS A 49 1.88 9.02 -8.01
CA LYS A 49 0.63 8.80 -8.74
C LYS A 49 -0.52 9.57 -8.11
N LEU A 50 -0.67 9.45 -6.78
CA LEU A 50 -1.72 10.17 -6.06
C LEU A 50 -1.59 11.67 -6.29
N LYS A 51 -0.38 12.22 -6.14
CA LYS A 51 -0.11 13.63 -6.37
C LYS A 51 -0.47 14.05 -7.80
N ALA A 52 0.00 13.30 -8.81
CA ALA A 52 -0.27 13.61 -10.22
C ALA A 52 -1.78 13.55 -10.58
N GLU A 53 -2.52 12.59 -9.99
CA GLU A 53 -3.96 12.45 -10.21
C GLU A 53 -4.76 13.62 -9.63
N PHE A 54 -4.30 14.20 -8.50
CA PHE A 54 -5.07 15.18 -7.74
C PHE A 54 -4.54 16.63 -7.85
N GLU A 55 -3.31 16.83 -8.29
CA GLU A 55 -2.64 18.14 -8.33
C GLU A 55 -3.45 19.22 -9.06
N LYS A 56 -3.92 18.91 -10.27
CA LYS A 56 -4.72 19.86 -11.05
C LYS A 56 -6.00 20.25 -10.31
N ARG A 57 -6.68 19.28 -9.76
CA ARG A 57 -7.96 19.50 -9.06
C ARG A 57 -7.77 20.29 -7.77
N GLU A 58 -6.67 20.07 -7.07
CA GLU A 58 -6.28 20.85 -5.91
C GLU A 58 -6.03 22.31 -6.30
N GLN A 59 -5.30 22.56 -7.38
CA GLN A 59 -5.04 23.91 -7.90
C GLN A 59 -6.34 24.61 -8.31
N ASP A 60 -7.26 23.92 -8.98
CA ASP A 60 -8.56 24.46 -9.39
C ASP A 60 -9.40 24.85 -8.14
N LEU A 61 -9.46 23.99 -7.12
CA LEU A 61 -10.16 24.29 -5.86
C LEU A 61 -9.54 25.47 -5.11
N GLN A 62 -8.20 25.55 -5.08
CA GLN A 62 -7.51 26.69 -4.47
C GLN A 62 -7.81 28.00 -5.23
N ALA A 63 -7.90 27.96 -6.55
CA ALA A 63 -8.26 29.14 -7.36
C ALA A 63 -9.72 29.55 -7.11
N GLU A 64 -10.66 28.59 -7.06
CA GLU A 64 -12.06 28.86 -6.74
C GLU A 64 -12.22 29.46 -5.34
N ARG A 65 -11.48 28.94 -4.34
CA ARG A 65 -11.46 29.47 -2.97
C ARG A 65 -10.96 30.92 -2.92
N ARG A 66 -9.87 31.21 -3.62
CA ARG A 66 -9.33 32.59 -3.69
C ARG A 66 -10.34 33.54 -4.32
N LYS A 67 -10.92 33.14 -5.45
CA LYS A 67 -11.96 33.95 -6.12
C LYS A 67 -13.17 34.19 -5.23
N PHE A 68 -13.66 33.17 -4.55
CA PHE A 68 -14.76 33.32 -3.58
C PHE A 68 -14.41 34.34 -2.49
N GLN A 69 -13.20 34.28 -1.92
CA GLN A 69 -12.77 35.22 -0.89
C GLN A 69 -12.68 36.65 -1.40
N GLU A 70 -12.23 36.87 -2.64
CA GLU A 70 -12.17 38.15 -3.30
C GLU A 70 -13.58 38.73 -3.52
N ASP A 71 -14.48 37.91 -4.07
CA ASP A 71 -15.87 38.30 -4.34
C ASP A 71 -16.63 38.60 -3.04
N TYR A 72 -16.40 37.79 -2.01
CA TYR A 72 -16.97 38.03 -0.68
C TYR A 72 -16.51 39.40 -0.08
N LYS A 73 -15.20 39.68 -0.13
CA LYS A 73 -14.65 40.99 0.32
C LYS A 73 -15.17 42.13 -0.52
N LYS A 74 -15.37 41.96 -1.83
CA LYS A 74 -15.94 42.95 -2.72
C LYS A 74 -17.39 43.22 -2.34
N ALA A 75 -18.21 42.20 -2.19
CA ALA A 75 -19.60 42.33 -1.79
C ALA A 75 -19.76 43.07 -0.42
N GLN A 76 -18.89 42.77 0.54
CA GLN A 76 -18.89 43.46 1.83
C GLN A 76 -18.60 44.96 1.68
N ARG A 77 -17.63 45.35 0.83
CA ARG A 77 -17.29 46.78 0.63
C ARG A 77 -18.37 47.54 -0.11
N GLU A 78 -19.10 46.87 -1.00
CA GLU A 78 -20.13 47.49 -1.82
C GLU A 78 -21.53 47.45 -1.16
N ALA A 79 -21.66 46.70 -0.04
CA ALA A 79 -22.95 46.46 0.63
C ALA A 79 -23.73 47.75 0.97
N ASP A 80 -23.01 48.82 1.40
CA ASP A 80 -23.65 50.08 1.81
C ASP A 80 -24.19 50.88 0.62
N ALA A 81 -23.66 50.64 -0.59
CA ALA A 81 -24.14 51.28 -1.82
C ALA A 81 -25.23 50.48 -2.56
N MET A 82 -25.51 49.23 -2.12
CA MET A 82 -26.49 48.33 -2.75
C MET A 82 -27.91 48.63 -2.28
N SER A 83 -28.89 48.48 -3.20
CA SER A 83 -30.30 48.41 -2.82
C SER A 83 -30.60 47.15 -2.02
N PRO A 84 -31.66 47.11 -1.20
CA PRO A 84 -32.05 45.88 -0.45
C PRO A 84 -32.19 44.62 -1.30
N GLN A 85 -32.70 44.78 -2.54
CA GLN A 85 -32.86 43.69 -3.48
C GLN A 85 -31.53 43.19 -4.01
N GLN A 86 -30.59 44.11 -4.35
CA GLN A 86 -29.25 43.75 -4.81
C GLN A 86 -28.44 43.06 -3.72
N LYS A 87 -28.56 43.54 -2.48
CA LYS A 87 -27.90 42.91 -1.33
C LYS A 87 -28.39 41.51 -1.08
N ALA A 88 -29.73 41.28 -1.10
CA ALA A 88 -30.30 39.95 -0.92
C ALA A 88 -29.90 38.99 -2.07
N ALA A 89 -29.78 39.48 -3.32
CA ALA A 89 -29.34 38.70 -4.45
C ALA A 89 -27.83 38.30 -4.33
N ALA A 90 -26.97 39.23 -3.92
CA ALA A 90 -25.57 39.01 -3.70
C ALA A 90 -25.31 38.02 -2.55
N GLU A 91 -26.03 38.16 -1.45
CA GLU A 91 -25.95 37.22 -0.31
C GLU A 91 -26.36 35.79 -0.73
N LYS A 92 -27.44 35.65 -1.50
CA LYS A 92 -27.90 34.37 -2.02
C LYS A 92 -26.86 33.74 -2.96
N ASP A 93 -26.27 34.52 -3.86
CA ASP A 93 -25.24 34.02 -4.79
C ASP A 93 -24.00 33.54 -4.00
N LEU A 94 -23.51 34.34 -3.06
CA LEU A 94 -22.38 33.96 -2.20
C LEU A 94 -22.67 32.72 -1.35
N PHE A 95 -23.88 32.58 -0.83
CA PHE A 95 -24.30 31.39 -0.10
C PHE A 95 -24.28 30.13 -0.97
N ASN A 96 -24.83 30.22 -2.17
CA ASN A 96 -24.83 29.10 -3.12
C ASN A 96 -23.42 28.69 -3.52
N ARG A 97 -22.58 29.67 -3.88
CA ARG A 97 -21.18 29.44 -4.27
C ARG A 97 -20.35 28.85 -3.14
N LYS A 98 -20.58 29.31 -1.89
CA LYS A 98 -19.96 28.72 -0.72
C LYS A 98 -20.35 27.25 -0.55
N SER A 99 -21.64 26.95 -0.66
CA SER A 99 -22.16 25.58 -0.53
C SER A 99 -21.60 24.65 -1.60
N ASP A 100 -21.48 25.13 -2.84
CA ASP A 100 -20.88 24.39 -3.94
C ASP A 100 -19.38 24.13 -3.71
N LEU A 101 -18.66 25.13 -3.20
CA LEU A 101 -17.24 24.99 -2.87
C LEU A 101 -17.03 24.00 -1.74
N ASP A 102 -17.80 24.09 -0.66
CA ASP A 102 -17.74 23.16 0.48
C ASP A 102 -18.04 21.72 0.04
N LEU A 103 -18.97 21.53 -0.90
CA LEU A 103 -19.29 20.21 -1.47
C LEU A 103 -18.13 19.67 -2.31
N LYS A 104 -17.54 20.50 -3.18
CA LYS A 104 -16.38 20.12 -4.00
C LYS A 104 -15.18 19.73 -3.15
N GLU A 105 -14.91 20.49 -2.08
CA GLU A 105 -13.82 20.22 -1.14
C GLU A 105 -14.01 18.89 -0.40
N ARG A 106 -15.22 18.58 0.06
CA ARG A 106 -15.54 17.27 0.66
C ARG A 106 -15.35 16.14 -0.32
N GLN A 107 -15.90 16.26 -1.52
CA GLN A 107 -15.76 15.24 -2.57
C GLN A 107 -14.30 15.02 -2.95
N PHE A 108 -13.49 16.09 -3.01
CA PHE A 108 -12.06 15.99 -3.27
C PHE A 108 -11.36 15.21 -2.16
N SER A 109 -11.62 15.57 -0.89
CA SER A 109 -11.03 14.88 0.26
C SER A 109 -11.40 13.39 0.31
N GLU A 110 -12.68 13.06 0.12
CA GLU A 110 -13.17 11.69 0.12
C GLU A 110 -12.53 10.85 -1.00
N GLN A 111 -12.44 11.42 -2.22
CA GLN A 111 -11.85 10.73 -3.36
C GLN A 111 -10.34 10.55 -3.19
N ALA A 112 -9.63 11.56 -2.65
CA ALA A 112 -8.21 11.46 -2.37
C ALA A 112 -7.91 10.40 -1.30
N GLN A 113 -8.73 10.34 -0.23
CA GLN A 113 -8.60 9.32 0.81
C GLN A 113 -8.88 7.92 0.27
N ALA A 114 -9.96 7.75 -0.52
CA ALA A 114 -10.30 6.47 -1.12
C ALA A 114 -9.19 5.97 -2.06
N ARG A 115 -8.65 6.87 -2.89
CA ARG A 115 -7.57 6.53 -3.82
C ARG A 115 -6.26 6.20 -3.10
N ASN A 116 -5.94 6.96 -2.04
CA ASN A 116 -4.79 6.65 -1.20
C ASN A 116 -4.91 5.25 -0.56
N ALA A 117 -6.07 4.91 -0.01
CA ALA A 117 -6.31 3.59 0.56
C ALA A 117 -6.20 2.47 -0.48
N GLU A 118 -6.67 2.70 -1.71
CA GLU A 118 -6.53 1.76 -2.83
C GLU A 118 -5.06 1.55 -3.20
N LEU A 119 -4.29 2.63 -3.39
CA LEU A 119 -2.86 2.55 -3.70
C LEU A 119 -2.06 1.86 -2.59
N GLN A 120 -2.37 2.13 -1.33
CA GLN A 120 -1.75 1.44 -0.20
C GLN A 120 -2.04 -0.07 -0.25
N ARG A 121 -3.26 -0.48 -0.58
CA ARG A 121 -3.61 -1.90 -0.73
C ARG A 121 -2.83 -2.55 -1.87
N GLU A 122 -2.75 -1.89 -3.03
CA GLU A 122 -1.96 -2.37 -4.17
C GLU A 122 -0.48 -2.56 -3.79
N VAL A 123 0.09 -1.62 -3.03
CA VAL A 123 1.48 -1.73 -2.57
C VAL A 123 1.67 -2.90 -1.61
N LEU A 124 0.77 -3.07 -0.63
CA LEU A 124 0.82 -4.19 0.30
C LEU A 124 0.71 -5.55 -0.41
N GLU A 125 -0.15 -5.65 -1.43
CA GLU A 125 -0.24 -6.86 -2.25
C GLU A 125 1.08 -7.17 -2.98
N LYS A 126 1.75 -6.14 -3.54
CA LYS A 126 3.05 -6.32 -4.18
C LYS A 126 4.12 -6.74 -3.18
N ILE A 127 4.13 -6.15 -1.98
CA ILE A 127 5.04 -6.54 -0.90
C ILE A 127 4.81 -8.01 -0.51
N ASN A 128 3.56 -8.42 -0.31
CA ASN A 128 3.25 -9.80 0.03
C ASN A 128 3.70 -10.78 -1.06
N ARG A 129 3.46 -10.47 -2.33
CA ARG A 129 3.95 -11.30 -3.46
C ARG A 129 5.48 -11.42 -3.45
N ALA A 130 6.19 -10.32 -3.23
CA ALA A 130 7.65 -10.34 -3.17
C ALA A 130 8.16 -11.20 -1.99
N ILE A 131 7.49 -11.14 -0.83
CA ILE A 131 7.80 -12.00 0.32
C ILE A 131 7.59 -13.48 -0.05
N ASP A 132 6.45 -13.81 -0.66
CA ASP A 132 6.14 -15.19 -1.07
C ASP A 132 7.15 -15.73 -2.09
N GLU A 133 7.56 -14.89 -3.06
CA GLU A 133 8.56 -15.28 -4.06
C GLU A 133 9.92 -15.54 -3.40
N VAL A 134 10.41 -14.64 -2.53
CA VAL A 134 11.68 -14.83 -1.81
C VAL A 134 11.61 -16.04 -0.89
N ALA A 135 10.47 -16.27 -0.21
CA ALA A 135 10.28 -17.45 0.63
C ALA A 135 10.40 -18.75 -0.15
N ARG A 136 9.79 -18.81 -1.34
CA ARG A 136 9.90 -19.98 -2.24
C ARG A 136 11.31 -20.18 -2.78
N GLU A 137 11.97 -19.09 -3.24
CA GLU A 137 13.34 -19.14 -3.76
C GLU A 137 14.33 -19.67 -2.71
N LYS A 138 14.13 -19.32 -1.44
CA LYS A 138 14.97 -19.77 -0.32
C LYS A 138 14.49 -21.05 0.35
N SER A 139 13.37 -21.64 -0.12
CA SER A 139 12.73 -22.82 0.48
C SER A 139 12.49 -22.63 1.98
N LEU A 140 11.89 -21.49 2.35
CA LEU A 140 11.55 -21.16 3.73
C LEU A 140 10.21 -21.79 4.13
N ASP A 141 10.13 -22.28 5.36
CA ASP A 141 8.91 -22.86 5.93
C ASP A 141 8.06 -21.79 6.61
N LEU A 142 8.70 -20.69 7.11
CA LEU A 142 8.02 -19.62 7.81
C LEU A 142 8.75 -18.28 7.63
N VAL A 143 7.98 -17.22 7.43
CA VAL A 143 8.46 -15.84 7.49
C VAL A 143 7.73 -15.11 8.61
N VAL A 144 8.48 -14.62 9.60
CA VAL A 144 7.96 -13.87 10.75
C VAL A 144 8.11 -12.37 10.49
N ARG A 145 7.05 -11.63 10.76
CA ARG A 145 7.04 -10.16 10.63
C ARG A 145 7.38 -9.53 11.98
N ASP A 146 8.27 -8.55 11.94
CA ASP A 146 8.58 -7.65 13.05
C ASP A 146 8.83 -8.37 14.39
N PRO A 147 9.73 -9.37 14.44
CA PRO A 147 10.04 -10.05 15.69
C PRO A 147 10.76 -9.09 16.64
N ALA A 148 10.58 -9.28 17.95
CA ALA A 148 11.29 -8.50 18.97
C ALA A 148 12.83 -8.70 18.91
N PHE A 149 13.25 -9.88 18.44
CA PHE A 149 14.65 -10.22 18.23
C PHE A 149 14.77 -11.22 17.08
N ALA A 150 15.79 -11.03 16.25
CA ALA A 150 16.20 -11.99 15.23
C ALA A 150 17.72 -11.94 15.05
N ALA A 151 18.32 -13.10 14.81
CA ALA A 151 19.73 -13.16 14.42
C ALA A 151 19.92 -12.52 13.02
N PRO A 152 21.01 -11.78 12.76
CA PRO A 152 21.21 -11.07 11.49
C PRO A 152 21.09 -11.95 10.23
N GLY A 153 21.47 -13.22 10.33
CA GLY A 153 21.39 -14.17 9.21
C GLY A 153 19.97 -14.62 8.84
N LEU A 154 18.96 -14.30 9.66
CA LEU A 154 17.56 -14.64 9.40
C LEU A 154 16.80 -13.52 8.68
N ASP A 155 17.33 -12.30 8.62
CA ASP A 155 16.66 -11.14 8.03
C ASP A 155 16.77 -11.17 6.51
N ILE A 156 15.62 -11.29 5.84
CA ILE A 156 15.48 -11.26 4.38
C ILE A 156 14.90 -9.96 3.85
N THR A 157 14.79 -8.91 4.68
CA THR A 157 14.19 -7.62 4.29
C THR A 157 14.86 -7.03 3.05
N ALA A 158 16.21 -7.11 2.98
CA ALA A 158 16.97 -6.63 1.83
C ALA A 158 16.69 -7.42 0.55
N ASP A 159 16.49 -8.74 0.65
CA ASP A 159 16.16 -9.58 -0.50
C ASP A 159 14.76 -9.25 -1.03
N VAL A 160 13.79 -9.03 -0.13
CA VAL A 160 12.44 -8.59 -0.48
C VAL A 160 12.47 -7.21 -1.16
N LEU A 161 13.23 -6.25 -0.64
CA LEU A 161 13.41 -4.92 -1.27
C LEU A 161 14.02 -5.04 -2.67
N LYS A 162 15.03 -5.89 -2.84
CA LYS A 162 15.64 -6.16 -4.14
C LYS A 162 14.63 -6.76 -5.12
N LYS A 163 13.79 -7.67 -4.65
CA LYS A 163 12.72 -8.28 -5.47
C LYS A 163 11.67 -7.23 -5.86
N LEU A 164 11.25 -6.39 -4.91
CA LEU A 164 10.34 -5.27 -5.17
C LEU A 164 10.89 -4.31 -6.22
N ALA A 165 12.17 -3.98 -6.16
CA ALA A 165 12.82 -3.11 -7.14
C ALA A 165 12.85 -3.71 -8.56
N ALA A 166 12.83 -5.05 -8.68
CA ALA A 166 12.81 -5.75 -9.95
C ALA A 166 11.39 -5.89 -10.56
N ILE A 167 10.32 -5.63 -9.79
CA ILE A 167 8.94 -5.67 -10.29
C ILE A 167 8.70 -4.42 -11.14
N PRO A 168 8.42 -4.56 -12.46
CA PRO A 168 8.12 -3.42 -13.31
C PRO A 168 6.92 -2.66 -12.77
N GLU A 169 7.06 -1.36 -12.62
CA GLU A 169 5.95 -0.52 -12.26
C GLU A 169 5.02 -0.38 -13.48
N ALA A 170 3.79 -0.86 -13.36
CA ALA A 170 2.81 -0.64 -14.41
C ALA A 170 2.68 0.87 -14.65
N ALA A 171 2.90 1.30 -15.91
CA ALA A 171 2.70 2.67 -16.31
C ALA A 171 1.33 3.16 -15.84
N PRO A 172 1.18 4.44 -15.44
CA PRO A 172 -0.10 4.98 -15.01
C PRO A 172 -1.16 4.67 -16.05
N ALA A 173 -2.24 4.02 -15.63
CA ALA A 173 -3.37 3.77 -16.50
C ALA A 173 -3.84 5.13 -17.05
N ALA A 174 -3.83 5.27 -18.37
CA ALA A 174 -4.35 6.47 -19.01
C ALA A 174 -5.78 6.72 -18.53
N PRO A 175 -6.17 7.98 -18.24
CA PRO A 175 -7.49 8.30 -17.71
C PRO A 175 -8.56 7.70 -18.62
N ALA A 176 -9.44 6.89 -18.04
CA ALA A 176 -10.53 6.27 -18.77
C ALA A 176 -11.35 7.36 -19.47
N LYS A 177 -11.32 7.37 -20.80
CA LYS A 177 -12.15 8.26 -21.63
C LYS A 177 -13.61 7.96 -21.27
N LYS A 178 -14.28 8.88 -20.59
CA LYS A 178 -15.73 8.83 -20.40
C LYS A 178 -16.37 8.73 -21.79
N LYS A 179 -16.95 7.58 -22.10
CA LYS A 179 -17.88 7.46 -23.22
C LYS A 179 -19.07 8.39 -22.95
N LYS A 180 -19.32 9.30 -23.90
CA LYS A 180 -20.54 10.10 -23.96
C LYS A 180 -21.76 9.19 -24.15
#